data_d6ae7c088a59a1da98632e68d4c223ba
#
_entry.id   d6ae7c088a59a1da98632e68d4c223ba
#
_cell.length_a   1.000
_cell.length_b   1.000
_cell.length_c   1.000
_cell.angle_alpha   90.00
_cell.angle_beta   90.00
_cell.angle_gamma   90.00
#
_symmetry.space_group_name_H-M   'P 1'
#
loop_
_entity.id
_entity.type
_entity.pdbx_description
1 polymer ?
#
loop_
_entity_poly.entity_id
_entity_poly.type
_entity_poly.pdbx_seq_one_letter_code
_entity_poly.pdbx_strand_id
1 'polypeptide(L)'
;KNGEKYFRELEEKIFLKIKNDKEKIISVGGGAFINDAIRKKILKEYLSIWLNMNEDLIISRIQRNAKKRPMVDQNNIEKSIKNLKKTRDPIYKLANYEINCNLNSKNKIIEKVKNFYEKNNN
;
A
#
# COMPACT_ATOMS: atom_id res chain seq x y z
N LYS A 1 -5.00 -24.33 9.10
CA LYS A 1 -5.51 -23.52 8.02
C LYS A 1 -4.41 -22.85 7.29
N ASN A 2 -4.66 -22.58 6.05
CA ASN A 2 -3.63 -22.05 5.19
C ASN A 2 -3.23 -20.62 5.54
N GLY A 3 -4.17 -19.86 6.06
CA GLY A 3 -3.91 -18.59 6.66
C GLY A 3 -3.10 -17.62 5.83
N GLU A 4 -2.40 -16.74 6.55
CA GLU A 4 -1.67 -15.65 5.93
C GLU A 4 -0.47 -16.13 5.12
N LYS A 5 0.23 -17.14 5.58
CA LYS A 5 1.40 -17.65 4.87
C LYS A 5 1.03 -18.12 3.47
N TYR A 6 -0.04 -18.89 3.35
CA TYR A 6 -0.51 -19.36 2.05
C TYR A 6 -0.90 -18.19 1.15
N PHE A 7 -1.62 -17.22 1.70
CA PHE A 7 -2.01 -16.04 0.96
C PHE A 7 -0.81 -15.27 0.44
N ARG A 8 0.23 -15.11 1.27
CA ARG A 8 1.42 -14.37 0.88
C ARG A 8 2.20 -15.09 -0.20
N GLU A 9 2.28 -16.40 -0.13
CA GLU A 9 2.95 -17.19 -1.16
C GLU A 9 2.21 -17.08 -2.49
N LEU A 10 0.88 -17.15 -2.45
CA LEU A 10 0.06 -17.02 -3.65
C LEU A 10 0.17 -15.61 -4.24
N GLU A 11 0.12 -14.61 -3.39
CA GLU A 11 0.27 -13.21 -3.80
C GLU A 11 1.59 -12.99 -4.52
N GLU A 12 2.69 -13.49 -3.97
CA GLU A 12 4.00 -13.39 -4.58
C GLU A 12 4.03 -14.07 -5.95
N LYS A 13 3.51 -15.29 -6.01
CA LYS A 13 3.50 -16.07 -7.24
C LYS A 13 2.73 -15.35 -8.34
N ILE A 14 1.57 -14.82 -8.01
CA ILE A 14 0.74 -14.11 -8.98
C ILE A 14 1.41 -12.81 -9.41
N PHE A 15 1.94 -12.04 -8.45
CA PHE A 15 2.54 -10.76 -8.75
C PHE A 15 3.76 -10.90 -9.66
N LEU A 16 4.60 -11.90 -9.41
CA LEU A 16 5.80 -12.10 -10.22
C LEU A 16 5.50 -12.49 -11.66
N LYS A 17 4.27 -12.92 -11.95
CA LYS A 17 3.87 -13.26 -13.31
C LYS A 17 3.31 -12.07 -14.09
N ILE A 18 3.07 -10.95 -13.44
CA ILE A 18 2.55 -9.76 -14.13
C ILE A 18 3.63 -9.21 -15.06
N LYS A 19 3.26 -9.00 -16.32
CA LYS A 19 4.18 -8.45 -17.29
C LYS A 19 4.04 -6.95 -17.37
N ASN A 20 5.17 -6.25 -17.44
CA ASN A 20 5.18 -4.81 -17.59
C ASN A 20 5.27 -4.46 -19.08
N ASP A 21 4.28 -4.88 -19.84
CA ASP A 21 4.25 -4.71 -21.29
C ASP A 21 3.26 -3.66 -21.78
N LYS A 22 2.49 -3.06 -20.88
CA LYS A 22 1.50 -2.03 -21.21
C LYS A 22 1.41 -1.02 -20.09
N GLU A 23 0.95 0.18 -20.44
CA GLU A 23 0.65 1.16 -19.39
C GLU A 23 -0.46 0.60 -18.50
N LYS A 24 -0.25 0.62 -17.22
CA LYS A 24 -1.24 0.13 -16.27
C LYS A 24 -1.00 0.72 -14.90
N ILE A 25 -2.07 0.80 -14.13
CA ILE A 25 -2.01 1.20 -12.73
C ILE A 25 -2.33 -0.04 -11.92
N ILE A 26 -1.45 -0.38 -10.99
CA ILE A 26 -1.64 -1.54 -10.13
C ILE A 26 -1.76 -1.08 -8.69
N SER A 27 -2.88 -1.39 -8.06
CA SER A 27 -3.06 -1.15 -6.63
C SER A 27 -2.68 -2.43 -5.89
N VAL A 28 -1.79 -2.31 -4.92
CA VAL A 28 -1.35 -3.48 -4.16
C VAL A 28 -1.79 -3.37 -2.71
N GLY A 29 -2.03 -4.51 -2.08
CA GLY A 29 -2.32 -4.54 -0.66
C GLY A 29 -1.12 -4.11 0.16
N GLY A 30 -1.38 -3.72 1.41
CA GLY A 30 -0.34 -3.20 2.28
C GLY A 30 0.83 -4.13 2.51
N GLY A 31 0.59 -5.43 2.47
CA GLY A 31 1.66 -6.41 2.70
C GLY A 31 2.47 -6.75 1.47
N ALA A 32 2.00 -6.40 0.27
CA ALA A 32 2.71 -6.77 -0.96
C ALA A 32 4.10 -6.14 -1.03
N PHE A 33 4.19 -4.86 -0.75
CA PHE A 33 5.47 -4.15 -0.81
C PHE A 33 6.46 -4.60 0.27
N ILE A 34 5.94 -5.23 1.32
CA ILE A 34 6.79 -5.77 2.40
C ILE A 34 7.53 -7.02 1.93
N ASN A 35 6.97 -7.74 0.97
CA ASN A 35 7.61 -8.91 0.39
C ASN A 35 8.82 -8.49 -0.44
N ASP A 36 9.99 -9.08 -0.15
CA ASP A 36 11.23 -8.69 -0.82
C ASP A 36 11.20 -8.91 -2.32
N ALA A 37 10.68 -10.03 -2.78
CA ALA A 37 10.66 -10.35 -4.20
C ALA A 37 9.73 -9.42 -4.97
N ILE A 38 8.54 -9.16 -4.40
CA ILE A 38 7.58 -8.25 -5.02
C ILE A 38 8.16 -6.83 -5.05
N ARG A 39 8.75 -6.38 -3.94
CA ARG A 39 9.33 -5.05 -3.86
C ARG A 39 10.44 -4.84 -4.89
N LYS A 40 11.32 -5.84 -5.04
CA LYS A 40 12.40 -5.76 -6.03
C LYS A 40 11.84 -5.58 -7.43
N LYS A 41 10.80 -6.34 -7.76
CA LYS A 41 10.17 -6.22 -9.08
C LYS A 41 9.53 -4.85 -9.27
N ILE A 42 8.83 -4.36 -8.25
CA ILE A 42 8.20 -3.04 -8.33
C ILE A 42 9.24 -1.96 -8.57
N LEU A 43 10.31 -1.96 -7.77
CA LEU A 43 11.32 -0.92 -7.88
C LEU A 43 12.10 -0.98 -9.19
N LYS A 44 12.19 -2.14 -9.79
CA LYS A 44 12.89 -2.33 -11.05
C LYS A 44 12.03 -1.97 -12.27
N GLU A 45 10.75 -2.32 -12.24
CA GLU A 45 9.90 -2.27 -13.43
C GLU A 45 8.81 -1.20 -13.41
N TYR A 46 8.52 -0.62 -12.24
CA TYR A 46 7.39 0.29 -12.10
C TYR A 46 7.78 1.56 -11.35
N LEU A 47 6.93 2.57 -11.47
CA LEU A 47 7.02 3.75 -10.62
C LEU A 47 6.12 3.47 -9.41
N SER A 48 6.69 3.53 -8.22
CA SER A 48 5.96 3.20 -7.01
C SER A 48 5.62 4.46 -6.22
N ILE A 49 4.42 4.48 -5.68
CA ILE A 49 3.91 5.61 -4.90
C ILE A 49 3.38 5.10 -3.58
N TRP A 50 3.84 5.69 -2.51
CA TRP A 50 3.34 5.41 -1.16
C TRP A 50 2.32 6.48 -0.78
N LEU A 51 1.09 6.05 -0.54
CA LEU A 51 0.04 6.94 -0.04
C LEU A 51 0.09 6.89 1.48
N ASN A 52 0.77 7.88 2.07
CA ASN A 52 1.00 7.89 3.50
C ASN A 52 -0.12 8.59 4.25
N MET A 53 -0.77 7.86 5.16
CA MET A 53 -1.82 8.39 6.03
C MET A 53 -1.37 8.28 7.48
N ASN A 54 -1.74 9.26 8.32
CA ASN A 54 -1.41 9.16 9.74
C ASN A 54 -2.33 8.14 10.42
N GLU A 55 -1.98 7.78 11.66
CA GLU A 55 -2.71 6.77 12.41
C GLU A 55 -4.18 7.12 12.59
N ASP A 56 -4.47 8.37 12.92
CA ASP A 56 -5.85 8.80 13.20
C ASP A 56 -6.74 8.61 11.97
N LEU A 57 -6.24 8.95 10.79
CA LEU A 57 -7.02 8.79 9.56
C LEU A 57 -7.25 7.32 9.25
N ILE A 58 -6.24 6.48 9.42
CA ILE A 58 -6.37 5.05 9.17
C ILE A 58 -7.39 4.45 10.13
N ILE A 59 -7.28 4.77 11.42
CA ILE A 59 -8.19 4.26 12.44
C ILE A 59 -9.62 4.68 12.13
N SER A 60 -9.81 5.94 11.78
CA SER A 60 -11.12 6.48 11.43
C SER A 60 -11.76 5.70 10.28
N ARG A 61 -10.99 5.41 9.24
CA ARG A 61 -11.49 4.68 8.08
C ARG A 61 -11.84 3.23 8.41
N ILE A 62 -11.03 2.58 9.23
CA ILE A 62 -11.30 1.20 9.65
C ILE A 62 -12.58 1.16 10.48
N GLN A 63 -12.76 2.09 11.40
CA GLN A 63 -13.94 2.15 12.25
C GLN A 63 -15.22 2.37 11.44
N ARG A 64 -15.16 3.21 10.41
CA ARG A 64 -16.32 3.42 9.55
C ARG A 64 -16.73 2.16 8.80
N ASN A 65 -15.79 1.28 8.53
CA ASN A 65 -16.04 0.04 7.82
C ASN A 65 -16.09 -1.18 8.73
N ALA A 66 -16.19 -0.97 10.05
CA ALA A 66 -16.15 -2.05 11.02
C ALA A 66 -17.24 -3.11 10.81
N LYS A 67 -18.42 -2.68 10.36
CA LYS A 67 -19.52 -3.62 10.08
C LYS A 67 -19.16 -4.59 8.95
N LYS A 68 -18.29 -4.18 8.04
CA LYS A 68 -17.86 -5.01 6.93
C LYS A 68 -16.64 -5.86 7.28
N ARG A 69 -16.11 -5.68 8.48
CA ARG A 69 -14.91 -6.39 8.95
C ARG A 69 -15.15 -6.92 10.35
N PRO A 70 -16.03 -7.92 10.51
CA PRO A 70 -16.41 -8.40 11.83
C PRO A 70 -15.24 -9.00 12.62
N MET A 71 -14.18 -9.40 11.95
CA MET A 71 -13.01 -9.98 12.62
C MET A 71 -12.06 -8.94 13.20
N VAL A 72 -12.29 -7.66 12.96
CA VAL A 72 -11.44 -6.61 13.49
C VAL A 72 -11.79 -6.36 14.96
N ASP A 73 -10.79 -6.46 15.83
CA ASP A 73 -10.96 -6.18 17.25
C ASP A 73 -10.94 -4.68 17.47
N GLN A 74 -12.12 -4.11 17.73
CA GLN A 74 -12.28 -2.67 17.91
C GLN A 74 -11.46 -2.12 19.09
N ASN A 75 -11.23 -2.92 20.10
CA ASN A 75 -10.50 -2.49 21.28
C ASN A 75 -9.00 -2.39 21.05
N ASN A 76 -8.50 -3.07 20.02
CA ASN A 76 -7.07 -3.12 19.73
C ASN A 76 -6.69 -2.50 18.40
N ILE A 77 -7.62 -1.83 17.72
CA ILE A 77 -7.34 -1.21 16.41
C ILE A 77 -6.18 -0.23 16.51
N GLU A 78 -6.23 0.67 17.48
CA GLU A 78 -5.21 1.70 17.62
C GLU A 78 -3.83 1.10 17.82
N LYS A 79 -3.72 0.12 18.70
CA LYS A 79 -2.45 -0.55 18.96
C LYS A 79 -1.96 -1.29 17.73
N SER A 80 -2.85 -1.97 17.03
CA SER A 80 -2.50 -2.72 15.81
C SER A 80 -1.99 -1.79 14.72
N ILE A 81 -2.64 -0.66 14.52
CA ILE A 81 -2.22 0.30 13.49
C ILE A 81 -0.86 0.89 13.84
N LYS A 82 -0.63 1.25 15.10
CA LYS A 82 0.66 1.78 15.53
C LYS A 82 1.78 0.79 15.26
N ASN A 83 1.55 -0.49 15.57
CA ASN A 83 2.54 -1.53 15.33
C ASN A 83 2.81 -1.73 13.84
N LEU A 84 1.76 -1.73 13.02
CA LEU A 84 1.92 -1.89 11.58
C LEU A 84 2.72 -0.74 10.99
N LYS A 85 2.41 0.50 11.38
CA LYS A 85 3.15 1.65 10.86
C LYS A 85 4.60 1.60 11.29
N LYS A 86 4.86 1.23 12.53
CA LYS A 86 6.22 1.15 13.04
C LYS A 86 7.07 0.16 12.23
N THR A 87 6.49 -0.95 11.84
CA THR A 87 7.23 -1.99 11.11
C THR A 87 7.25 -1.79 9.61
N ARG A 88 6.19 -1.22 9.04
CA ARG A 88 6.03 -1.11 7.58
C ARG A 88 6.51 0.21 6.99
N ASP A 89 6.32 1.33 7.69
CA ASP A 89 6.69 2.64 7.13
C ASP A 89 8.15 2.74 6.70
N PRO A 90 9.11 2.19 7.44
CA PRO A 90 10.51 2.22 6.97
C PRO A 90 10.70 1.55 5.62
N ILE A 91 9.90 0.53 5.32
CA ILE A 91 9.96 -0.17 4.05
C ILE A 91 9.21 0.61 2.97
N TYR A 92 8.04 1.16 3.30
CA TYR A 92 7.28 1.99 2.36
C TYR A 92 8.08 3.20 1.88
N LYS A 93 8.99 3.71 2.71
CA LYS A 93 9.84 4.84 2.32
C LYS A 93 10.75 4.53 1.14
N LEU A 94 10.93 3.26 0.82
CA LEU A 94 11.74 2.87 -0.34
C LEU A 94 11.02 3.11 -1.66
N ALA A 95 9.72 3.41 -1.62
CA ALA A 95 8.97 3.73 -2.84
C ALA A 95 9.54 4.99 -3.50
N ASN A 96 9.33 5.10 -4.81
CA ASN A 96 9.87 6.23 -5.59
C ASN A 96 9.31 7.58 -5.14
N TYR A 97 8.06 7.61 -4.69
CA TYR A 97 7.40 8.85 -4.34
C TYR A 97 6.46 8.64 -3.17
N GLU A 98 6.35 9.64 -2.33
CA GLU A 98 5.45 9.61 -1.17
C GLU A 98 4.45 10.76 -1.28
N ILE A 99 3.17 10.48 -1.07
CA ILE A 99 2.13 11.50 -1.00
C ILE A 99 1.55 11.50 0.41
N ASN A 100 1.58 12.66 1.06
CA ASN A 100 0.97 12.83 2.37
C ASN A 100 -0.53 13.04 2.19
N CYS A 101 -1.31 12.02 2.48
CA CYS A 101 -2.75 12.03 2.24
C CYS A 101 -3.52 12.85 3.28
N ASN A 102 -2.89 13.20 4.39
CA ASN A 102 -3.54 14.01 5.43
C ASN A 102 -3.63 15.48 5.02
N LEU A 103 -2.67 15.94 4.24
CA LEU A 103 -2.58 17.34 3.85
C LEU A 103 -3.20 17.63 2.48
N ASN A 104 -3.73 16.61 1.82
CA ASN A 104 -4.22 16.73 0.46
C ASN A 104 -5.61 16.16 0.30
N SER A 105 -6.47 16.86 -0.46
CA SER A 105 -7.78 16.34 -0.82
C SER A 105 -7.61 15.17 -1.81
N LYS A 106 -8.69 14.42 -2.04
CA LYS A 106 -8.68 13.32 -2.99
C LYS A 106 -8.25 13.79 -4.38
N ASN A 107 -8.80 14.93 -4.83
CA ASN A 107 -8.45 15.46 -6.15
C ASN A 107 -6.99 15.88 -6.21
N LYS A 108 -6.47 16.44 -5.13
CA LYS A 108 -5.08 16.84 -5.06
C LYS A 108 -4.15 15.64 -5.10
N ILE A 109 -4.54 14.56 -4.44
CA ILE A 109 -3.76 13.32 -4.46
C ILE A 109 -3.70 12.77 -5.88
N ILE A 110 -4.83 12.73 -6.57
CA ILE A 110 -4.91 12.25 -7.95
C ILE A 110 -4.00 13.08 -8.85
N GLU A 111 -4.05 14.42 -8.69
CA GLU A 111 -3.21 15.33 -9.45
C GLU A 111 -1.73 15.03 -9.21
N LYS A 112 -1.34 14.81 -7.96
CA LYS A 112 0.05 14.51 -7.64
C LYS A 112 0.51 13.20 -8.24
N VAL A 113 -0.33 12.17 -8.23
CA VAL A 113 -0.02 10.88 -8.85
C VAL A 113 0.20 11.06 -10.34
N LYS A 114 -0.70 11.79 -10.99
CA LYS A 114 -0.62 12.04 -12.42
C LYS A 114 0.66 12.81 -12.77
N ASN A 115 0.95 13.87 -12.03
CA ASN A 115 2.13 14.68 -12.29
C ASN A 115 3.41 13.87 -12.11
N PHE A 116 3.47 13.05 -11.09
CA PHE A 116 4.63 12.20 -10.86
C PHE A 116 4.85 11.24 -12.03
N TYR A 117 3.77 10.61 -12.48
CA TYR A 117 3.84 9.68 -13.59
C TYR A 117 4.33 10.36 -14.86
N GLU A 118 3.74 11.51 -15.20
CA GLU A 118 4.10 12.25 -16.42
C GLU A 118 5.54 12.73 -16.38
N LYS A 119 5.99 13.19 -15.22
CA LYS A 119 7.37 13.69 -15.06
C LYS A 119 8.41 12.59 -15.21
N ASN A 120 8.08 11.37 -14.80
CA ASN A 120 9.06 10.30 -14.73
C ASN A 120 8.90 9.24 -15.80
N ASN A 121 7.93 9.39 -16.70
CA ASN A 121 7.64 8.39 -17.73
C ASN A 121 8.00 8.87 -19.13
N ASN A 122 8.89 9.81 -19.23
CA ASN A 122 9.37 10.32 -20.53
C ASN A 122 10.61 9.59 -20.95
#